data_757ff73cd11971e71e02c6690759e2dd
#
_entry.id   757ff73cd11971e71e02c6690759e2dd
#
_cell.length_a   1.000
_cell.length_b   1.000
_cell.length_c   1.000
_cell.angle_alpha   90.00
_cell.angle_beta   90.00
_cell.angle_gamma   90.00
#
_symmetry.space_group_name_H-M   'P 1'
#
loop_
_entity.id
_entity.type
_entity.pdbx_description
1 polymer ?
#
loop_
_entity_poly.entity_id
_entity_poly.type
_entity_poly.pdbx_seq_one_letter_code
_entity_poly.pdbx_strand_id
1 'polypeptide(L)'
;MLKIDQLNLFLGKKHVLKDVSFSLPICGEIVGIVGPNGAGKSSMLKAFIGEFKATGTRLLYDRPIHTQLRYITYIPQKAQLDLDFPIKVEQVVLSGCYQDIGWFKRPEITERAKLNQLLKDLELDDLRHRQISELSGGQLQRVL
;
A
#
# COMPACT_ATOMS: atom_id res chain seq x y z
N MET A 1 16.31 -8.99 -2.99
CA MET A 1 16.50 -8.76 -1.55
C MET A 1 16.00 -7.37 -1.20
N LEU A 2 15.33 -7.20 -0.07
CA LEU A 2 15.05 -5.91 0.54
C LEU A 2 16.16 -5.61 1.55
N LYS A 3 16.82 -4.46 1.43
CA LYS A 3 17.89 -4.04 2.34
C LYS A 3 17.62 -2.65 2.88
N ILE A 4 17.69 -2.52 4.19
CA ILE A 4 17.68 -1.24 4.91
C ILE A 4 19.00 -1.16 5.67
N ASP A 5 19.67 -0.02 5.60
CA ASP A 5 20.93 0.21 6.28
C ASP A 5 20.98 1.61 6.88
N GLN A 6 21.21 1.68 8.18
CA GLN A 6 21.29 2.89 8.99
C GLN A 6 20.09 3.85 8.80
N LEU A 7 18.87 3.30 8.76
CA LEU A 7 17.67 4.10 8.62
C LEU A 7 17.43 4.94 9.88
N ASN A 8 17.41 6.25 9.72
CA ASN A 8 17.15 7.21 10.78
C ASN A 8 15.95 8.08 10.40
N LEU A 9 15.03 8.27 11.34
CA LEU A 9 13.85 9.10 11.16
C LEU A 9 13.67 10.04 12.35
N PHE A 10 13.54 11.33 12.04
CA PHE A 10 13.12 12.35 12.98
C PHE A 10 11.72 12.84 12.64
N LEU A 11 10.83 12.90 13.62
CA LEU A 11 9.53 13.55 13.52
C LEU A 11 9.54 14.77 14.48
N GLY A 12 9.69 15.95 13.89
CA GLY A 12 10.01 17.15 14.65
C GLY A 12 11.34 16.98 15.39
N LYS A 13 11.32 17.16 16.72
CA LYS A 13 12.51 16.96 17.56
C LYS A 13 12.72 15.52 18.05
N LYS A 14 11.78 14.62 17.77
CA LYS A 14 11.85 13.24 18.24
C LYS A 14 12.58 12.35 17.25
N HIS A 15 13.66 11.69 17.69
CA HIS A 15 14.36 10.64 16.94
C HIS A 15 13.57 9.33 17.10
N VAL A 16 12.77 8.96 16.10
CA VAL A 16 11.82 7.85 16.14
C VAL A 16 12.48 6.55 15.72
N LEU A 17 13.30 6.58 14.67
CA LEU A 17 14.08 5.43 14.21
C LEU A 17 15.56 5.77 14.34
N LYS A 18 16.32 4.89 14.97
CA LYS A 18 17.74 5.06 15.26
C LYS A 18 18.52 3.93 14.65
N ASP A 19 19.30 4.21 13.61
CA ASP A 19 20.23 3.29 12.93
C ASP A 19 19.65 1.91 12.64
N VAL A 20 18.38 1.88 12.18
CA VAL A 20 17.69 0.63 11.88
C VAL A 20 18.30 -0.01 10.64
N SER A 21 18.84 -1.22 10.79
CA SER A 21 19.45 -1.97 9.69
C SER A 21 18.95 -3.41 9.70
N PHE A 22 18.50 -3.88 8.53
CA PHE A 22 18.14 -5.29 8.32
C PHE A 22 18.09 -5.61 6.82
N SER A 23 18.09 -6.91 6.51
CA SER A 23 17.89 -7.41 5.16
C SER A 23 16.89 -8.55 5.18
N LEU A 24 15.99 -8.56 4.19
CA LEU A 24 14.98 -9.61 4.04
C LEU A 24 15.09 -10.21 2.63
N PRO A 25 15.11 -11.55 2.53
CA PRO A 25 14.96 -12.20 1.24
C PRO A 25 13.55 -11.93 0.69
N ILE A 26 13.37 -11.93 -0.63
CA ILE A 26 12.07 -11.84 -1.28
C ILE A 26 11.79 -13.20 -1.89
N CYS A 27 11.18 -14.07 -1.09
CA CYS A 27 10.93 -15.47 -1.43
C CYS A 27 9.52 -15.94 -1.00
N GLY A 28 8.55 -15.00 -0.94
CA GLY A 28 7.16 -15.32 -0.59
C GLY A 28 6.94 -15.53 0.91
N GLU A 29 7.79 -14.95 1.76
CA GLU A 29 7.67 -15.05 3.21
C GLU A 29 6.78 -13.94 3.79
N ILE A 30 6.15 -14.24 4.94
CA ILE A 30 5.46 -13.27 5.76
C ILE A 30 6.40 -12.84 6.89
N VAL A 31 6.69 -11.56 6.97
CA VAL A 31 7.54 -10.98 8.02
C VAL A 31 6.70 -10.14 8.96
N GLY A 32 6.69 -10.50 10.24
CA GLY A 32 5.99 -9.76 11.31
C GLY A 32 6.90 -8.72 11.97
N ILE A 33 6.42 -7.48 12.08
CA ILE A 33 7.08 -6.43 12.86
C ILE A 33 6.32 -6.28 14.18
N VAL A 34 6.93 -6.69 15.28
CA VAL A 34 6.34 -6.69 16.61
C VAL A 34 7.00 -5.66 17.52
N GLY A 35 6.26 -5.16 18.48
CA GLY A 35 6.74 -4.18 19.47
C GLY A 35 5.59 -3.37 20.08
N PRO A 36 5.84 -2.63 21.16
CA PRO A 36 4.82 -1.84 21.85
C PRO A 36 4.25 -0.72 20.98
N ASN A 37 3.11 -0.17 21.39
CA ASN A 37 2.54 1.01 20.74
C ASN A 37 3.51 2.20 20.91
N GLY A 38 3.68 2.96 19.80
CA GLY A 38 4.64 4.06 19.79
C GLY A 38 6.10 3.67 19.50
N ALA A 39 6.43 2.39 19.32
CA ALA A 39 7.78 1.92 19.00
C ALA A 39 8.27 2.33 17.59
N GLY A 40 7.44 2.98 16.78
CA GLY A 40 7.84 3.42 15.44
C GLY A 40 7.56 2.41 14.31
N LYS A 41 6.82 1.33 14.55
CA LYS A 41 6.51 0.29 13.53
C LYS A 41 5.91 0.88 12.24
N SER A 42 4.82 1.62 12.36
CA SER A 42 4.18 2.28 11.20
C SER A 42 5.06 3.39 10.61
N SER A 43 5.81 4.10 11.46
CA SER A 43 6.75 5.12 11.00
C SER A 43 7.88 4.53 10.19
N MET A 44 8.34 3.32 10.53
CA MET A 44 9.35 2.58 9.77
C MET A 44 8.82 2.21 8.37
N LEU A 45 7.60 1.67 8.27
CA LEU A 45 6.99 1.36 6.97
C LEU A 45 6.82 2.61 6.10
N LYS A 46 6.34 3.72 6.69
CA LYS A 46 6.19 5.01 5.99
C LYS A 46 7.54 5.60 5.58
N ALA A 47 8.56 5.51 6.42
CA ALA A 47 9.91 5.91 6.07
C ALA A 47 10.51 5.03 4.97
N PHE A 48 10.20 3.74 4.99
CA PHE A 48 10.64 2.77 3.99
C PHE A 48 10.12 3.15 2.60
N ILE A 49 8.83 3.38 2.43
CA ILE A 49 8.22 3.76 1.14
C ILE A 49 8.48 5.23 0.73
N GLY A 50 9.08 6.03 1.61
CA GLY A 50 9.42 7.42 1.34
C GLY A 50 8.34 8.44 1.68
N GLU A 51 7.25 8.04 2.34
CA GLU A 51 6.22 8.97 2.85
C GLU A 51 6.80 9.90 3.93
N PHE A 52 7.73 9.37 4.74
CA PHE A 52 8.51 10.18 5.67
C PHE A 52 9.94 10.36 5.18
N LYS A 53 10.47 11.59 5.28
CA LYS A 53 11.88 11.88 4.99
C LYS A 53 12.76 11.22 6.05
N ALA A 54 13.49 10.20 5.65
CA ALA A 54 14.43 9.49 6.51
C ALA A 54 15.80 9.44 5.82
N THR A 55 16.86 9.37 6.62
CA THR A 55 18.23 9.15 6.14
C THR A 55 18.57 7.66 6.21
N GLY A 56 19.64 7.24 5.53
CA GLY A 56 20.04 5.84 5.41
C GLY A 56 19.70 5.24 4.04
N THR A 57 20.22 4.03 3.81
CA THR A 57 20.08 3.33 2.55
C THR A 57 18.82 2.44 2.57
N ARG A 58 18.05 2.49 1.50
CA ARG A 58 16.86 1.65 1.29
C ARG A 58 16.89 1.10 -0.14
N LEU A 59 17.08 -0.20 -0.26
CA LEU A 59 17.18 -0.88 -1.54
C LEU A 59 16.14 -1.98 -1.67
N LEU A 60 15.56 -2.09 -2.85
CA LEU A 60 14.76 -3.22 -3.28
C LEU A 60 15.35 -3.75 -4.59
N TYR A 61 15.69 -5.05 -4.64
CA TYR A 61 16.42 -5.65 -5.78
C TYR A 61 17.71 -4.90 -6.12
N ASP A 62 18.48 -4.52 -5.09
CA ASP A 62 19.73 -3.76 -5.18
C ASP A 62 19.61 -2.39 -5.88
N ARG A 63 18.40 -1.88 -6.00
CA ARG A 63 18.09 -0.55 -6.54
C ARG A 63 17.45 0.34 -5.49
N PRO A 64 17.68 1.66 -5.54
CA PRO A 64 17.05 2.60 -4.62
C PRO A 64 15.53 2.45 -4.61
N ILE A 65 14.92 2.41 -3.41
CA ILE A 65 13.51 2.08 -3.25
C ILE A 65 12.58 3.02 -4.02
N HIS A 66 12.92 4.30 -4.09
CA HIS A 66 12.12 5.29 -4.81
C HIS A 66 11.97 4.99 -6.31
N THR A 67 12.89 4.21 -6.89
CA THR A 67 12.80 3.72 -8.28
C THR A 67 12.00 2.44 -8.42
N GLN A 68 11.65 1.81 -7.30
CA GLN A 68 11.03 0.49 -7.23
C GLN A 68 9.61 0.51 -6.62
N LEU A 69 9.02 1.68 -6.39
CA LEU A 69 7.73 1.83 -5.73
C LEU A 69 6.59 1.08 -6.44
N ARG A 70 6.69 0.89 -7.75
CA ARG A 70 5.71 0.10 -8.52
C ARG A 70 5.61 -1.38 -8.11
N TYR A 71 6.61 -1.89 -7.39
CA TYR A 71 6.63 -3.27 -6.89
C TYR A 71 6.22 -3.37 -5.41
N ILE A 72 5.78 -2.26 -4.82
CA ILE A 72 5.43 -2.17 -3.40
C ILE A 72 4.00 -1.70 -3.28
N THR A 73 3.20 -2.46 -2.57
CA THR A 73 1.87 -2.02 -2.13
C THR A 73 1.92 -1.73 -0.64
N TYR A 74 1.50 -0.54 -0.24
CA TYR A 74 1.35 -0.17 1.16
C TYR A 74 -0.14 -0.08 1.50
N ILE A 75 -0.57 -0.91 2.45
CA ILE A 75 -1.95 -0.89 2.94
C ILE A 75 -1.93 -0.27 4.35
N PRO A 76 -2.44 0.94 4.53
CA PRO A 76 -2.48 1.59 5.84
C PRO A 76 -3.50 0.91 6.76
N GLN A 77 -3.21 0.90 8.07
CA GLN A 77 -4.09 0.30 9.09
C GLN A 77 -5.49 0.94 9.14
N LYS A 78 -5.57 2.24 8.87
CA LYS A 78 -6.82 2.97 8.62
C LYS A 78 -6.66 3.62 7.26
N ALA A 79 -7.36 3.13 6.28
CA ALA A 79 -7.55 3.89 5.06
C ALA A 79 -8.28 5.19 5.49
N GLN A 80 -7.61 6.31 5.39
CA GLN A 80 -8.24 7.64 5.46
C GLN A 80 -8.97 7.86 4.13
N LEU A 81 -9.91 6.97 3.86
CA LEU A 81 -10.84 7.19 2.77
C LEU A 81 -11.85 8.22 3.26
N ASP A 82 -11.96 9.26 2.50
CA ASP A 82 -13.12 10.14 2.60
C ASP A 82 -14.34 9.33 2.11
N LEU A 83 -15.04 8.73 3.06
CA LEU A 83 -16.23 7.92 2.77
C LEU A 83 -17.38 8.77 2.23
N ASP A 84 -17.32 10.11 2.40
CA ASP A 84 -18.30 11.02 1.84
C ASP A 84 -18.08 11.24 0.34
N PHE A 85 -16.95 10.82 -0.20
CA PHE A 85 -16.69 10.86 -1.63
C PHE A 85 -17.51 9.79 -2.36
N PRO A 86 -18.40 10.18 -3.31
CA PRO A 86 -19.36 9.27 -3.96
C PRO A 86 -18.67 8.38 -5.02
N ILE A 87 -17.78 7.47 -4.56
CA ILE A 87 -17.08 6.52 -5.43
C ILE A 87 -17.68 5.12 -5.28
N LYS A 88 -17.83 4.40 -6.38
CA LYS A 88 -18.33 3.03 -6.42
C LYS A 88 -17.22 2.02 -6.21
N VAL A 89 -17.58 0.82 -5.70
CA VAL A 89 -16.67 -0.31 -5.51
C VAL A 89 -15.85 -0.59 -6.77
N GLU A 90 -16.50 -0.74 -7.93
CA GLU A 90 -15.80 -1.01 -9.19
C GLU A 90 -14.78 0.07 -9.57
N GLN A 91 -15.02 1.33 -9.20
CA GLN A 91 -14.10 2.42 -9.49
C GLN A 91 -12.86 2.38 -8.60
N VAL A 92 -13.04 1.99 -7.31
CA VAL A 92 -11.92 1.81 -6.39
C VAL A 92 -11.04 0.65 -6.84
N VAL A 93 -11.63 -0.51 -7.13
CA VAL A 93 -10.88 -1.68 -7.61
C VAL A 93 -10.17 -1.37 -8.93
N LEU A 94 -10.85 -0.67 -9.84
CA LEU A 94 -10.26 -0.27 -11.12
C LEU A 94 -9.10 0.72 -10.93
N SER A 95 -9.13 1.56 -9.88
CA SER A 95 -8.05 2.51 -9.62
C SER A 95 -6.70 1.81 -9.37
N GLY A 96 -6.71 0.59 -8.82
CA GLY A 96 -5.53 -0.25 -8.69
C GLY A 96 -4.86 -0.60 -10.02
N CYS A 97 -5.62 -0.60 -11.13
CA CYS A 97 -5.11 -0.90 -12.46
C CYS A 97 -4.54 0.34 -13.19
N TYR A 98 -4.70 1.55 -12.65
CA TYR A 98 -4.25 2.78 -13.35
C TYR A 98 -2.74 2.89 -13.50
N GLN A 99 -1.95 2.21 -12.70
CA GLN A 99 -0.49 2.15 -12.89
C GLN A 99 -0.12 1.50 -14.24
N ASP A 100 -0.92 0.55 -14.70
CA ASP A 100 -0.70 -0.14 -15.98
C ASP A 100 -1.37 0.59 -17.15
N ILE A 101 -2.55 1.19 -16.92
CA ILE A 101 -3.39 1.82 -17.96
C ILE A 101 -2.91 3.26 -18.26
N GLY A 102 -2.46 3.98 -17.24
CA GLY A 102 -2.19 5.44 -17.31
C GLY A 102 -3.45 6.28 -17.08
N TRP A 103 -3.29 7.47 -16.50
CA TRP A 103 -4.37 8.35 -15.98
C TRP A 103 -5.37 8.85 -17.03
N PHE A 104 -5.01 8.84 -18.31
CA PHE A 104 -5.84 9.41 -19.39
C PHE A 104 -6.40 8.38 -20.36
N LYS A 105 -6.12 7.10 -20.15
CA LYS A 105 -6.63 6.03 -21.03
C LYS A 105 -7.89 5.41 -20.43
N ARG A 106 -8.82 5.04 -21.29
CA ARG A 106 -9.98 4.24 -20.88
C ARG A 106 -9.56 2.77 -20.71
N PRO A 107 -10.10 2.08 -19.70
CA PRO A 107 -9.83 0.65 -19.53
C PRO A 107 -10.26 -0.12 -20.78
N GLU A 108 -9.35 -0.90 -21.32
CA GLU A 108 -9.58 -1.80 -22.44
C GLU A 108 -10.33 -3.07 -21.99
N ILE A 109 -10.59 -3.98 -22.91
CA ILE A 109 -11.30 -5.23 -22.63
C ILE A 109 -10.55 -6.09 -21.63
N THR A 110 -9.21 -6.07 -21.69
CA THR A 110 -8.33 -6.84 -20.79
C THR A 110 -8.42 -6.38 -19.34
N GLU A 111 -8.43 -5.06 -19.10
CA GLU A 111 -8.55 -4.50 -17.75
C GLU A 111 -9.95 -4.72 -17.18
N ARG A 112 -10.97 -4.65 -18.01
CA ARG A 112 -12.35 -4.99 -17.60
C ARG A 112 -12.49 -6.46 -17.24
N ALA A 113 -11.83 -7.35 -17.96
CA ALA A 113 -11.82 -8.77 -17.63
C ALA A 113 -11.11 -9.01 -16.28
N LYS A 114 -9.96 -8.37 -16.03
CA LYS A 114 -9.26 -8.40 -14.73
C LYS A 114 -10.14 -7.88 -13.60
N LEU A 115 -10.80 -6.73 -13.81
CA LEU A 115 -11.73 -6.17 -12.84
C LEU A 115 -12.84 -7.16 -12.48
N ASN A 116 -13.50 -7.76 -13.48
CA ASN A 116 -14.56 -8.72 -13.25
C ASN A 116 -14.07 -9.96 -12.48
N GLN A 117 -12.86 -10.44 -12.78
CA GLN A 117 -12.27 -11.55 -12.05
C GLN A 117 -11.96 -11.16 -10.59
N LEU A 118 -11.34 -10.01 -10.36
CA LEU A 118 -11.03 -9.52 -9.02
C LEU A 118 -12.29 -9.33 -8.17
N LEU A 119 -13.36 -8.75 -8.74
CA LEU A 119 -14.62 -8.58 -8.02
C LEU A 119 -15.23 -9.92 -7.59
N LYS A 120 -15.13 -10.95 -8.44
CA LYS A 120 -15.56 -12.30 -8.09
C LYS A 120 -14.69 -12.94 -7.02
N ASP A 121 -13.38 -12.87 -7.17
CA ASP A 121 -12.42 -13.47 -6.24
C ASP A 121 -12.52 -12.86 -4.83
N LEU A 122 -12.89 -11.57 -4.76
CA LEU A 122 -13.11 -10.84 -3.52
C LEU A 122 -14.55 -10.90 -3.00
N GLU A 123 -15.46 -11.63 -3.69
CA GLU A 123 -16.90 -11.69 -3.37
C GLU A 123 -17.56 -10.29 -3.31
N LEU A 124 -17.22 -9.44 -4.26
CA LEU A 124 -17.70 -8.04 -4.35
C LEU A 124 -18.57 -7.78 -5.58
N ASP A 125 -18.84 -8.79 -6.40
CA ASP A 125 -19.54 -8.60 -7.70
C ASP A 125 -20.95 -8.03 -7.51
N ASP A 126 -21.70 -8.49 -6.50
CA ASP A 126 -23.03 -7.96 -6.15
C ASP A 126 -23.00 -6.53 -5.60
N LEU A 127 -21.82 -6.08 -5.14
CA LEU A 127 -21.61 -4.77 -4.54
C LEU A 127 -20.97 -3.77 -5.50
N ARG A 128 -20.63 -4.20 -6.71
CA ARG A 128 -19.82 -3.43 -7.67
C ARG A 128 -20.32 -2.01 -7.94
N HIS A 129 -21.63 -1.82 -7.94
CA HIS A 129 -22.26 -0.54 -8.24
C HIS A 129 -22.63 0.27 -6.98
N ARG A 130 -22.44 -0.30 -5.77
CA ARG A 130 -22.66 0.43 -4.52
C ARG A 130 -21.55 1.44 -4.27
N GLN A 131 -21.90 2.49 -3.54
CA GLN A 131 -20.89 3.42 -3.02
C GLN A 131 -20.12 2.79 -1.87
N ILE A 132 -18.85 3.16 -1.70
CA ILE A 132 -18.02 2.65 -0.60
C ILE A 132 -18.56 3.02 0.78
N SER A 133 -19.28 4.14 0.89
CA SER A 133 -19.98 4.58 2.10
C SER A 133 -21.09 3.63 2.56
N GLU A 134 -21.65 2.83 1.65
CA GLU A 134 -22.74 1.88 1.92
C GLU A 134 -22.24 0.51 2.38
N LEU A 135 -20.92 0.32 2.42
CA LEU A 135 -20.30 -0.97 2.74
C LEU A 135 -20.13 -1.15 4.24
N SER A 136 -20.28 -2.40 4.70
CA SER A 136 -19.84 -2.76 6.04
C SER A 136 -18.30 -2.67 6.15
N GLY A 137 -17.77 -2.54 7.37
CA GLY A 137 -16.32 -2.45 7.59
C GLY A 137 -15.54 -3.61 6.97
N GLY A 138 -16.06 -4.85 7.05
CA GLY A 138 -15.44 -6.03 6.44
C GLY A 138 -15.51 -6.02 4.91
N GLN A 139 -16.61 -5.52 4.33
CA GLN A 139 -16.72 -5.34 2.87
C GLN A 139 -15.77 -4.26 2.38
N LEU A 140 -15.68 -3.13 3.08
CA LEU A 140 -14.76 -2.05 2.76
C LEU A 140 -13.29 -2.53 2.81
N GLN A 141 -12.94 -3.35 3.81
CA GLN A 141 -11.59 -3.91 3.91
C GLN A 141 -11.23 -4.83 2.75
N ARG A 142 -12.20 -5.50 2.13
CA ARG A 142 -11.96 -6.32 0.92
C ARG A 142 -11.80 -5.50 -0.36
N VAL A 143 -12.34 -4.27 -0.37
CA VAL A 143 -12.23 -3.34 -1.53
C VAL A 143 -10.87 -2.64 -1.55
N LEU A 144 -10.22 -2.49 -0.39
CA LEU A 144 -8.96 -1.78 -0.21
C LEU A 144 -7.76 -2.70 -0.31
#